data_b95eda401dd4e3888d215d83095114a7
#
_entry.id   b95eda401dd4e3888d215d83095114a7
#
_cell.length_a   1.000
_cell.length_b   1.000
_cell.length_c   1.000
_cell.angle_alpha   90.00
_cell.angle_beta   90.00
_cell.angle_gamma   90.00
#
_symmetry.space_group_name_H-M   'P 1'
#
loop_
_entity.id
_entity.type
_entity.pdbx_description
1 polymer ?
#
loop_
_entity_poly.entity_id
_entity_poly.type
_entity_poly.pdbx_seq_one_letter_code
_entity_poly.pdbx_strand_id
1 'polypeptide(L)'
;MTKRSKSWLKRSMPAMPTREEMAENRWLAPIAHRFLSPELWRFTRRSVPRGIALGLFAAFIVPVGQICLAAFLALPTRANVPLSALATFITNPFTLPFWLVVANRTGALVLKLDAATGGAAQAELASGRWQDLGWFALLETAGVTAFGFIVLAVVTSAAGYLLSSWIWRWRVGRRRRSLLRRRDGAPAPAE
;
A
#
# COMPACT_ATOMS: atom_id res chain seq x y z
N MET A 1 -9.34 28.65 -39.79
CA MET A 1 -9.68 28.76 -38.39
C MET A 1 -9.42 27.39 -37.74
N THR A 2 -8.56 27.10 -36.94
CA THR A 2 -7.45 27.50 -36.14
C THR A 2 -6.98 26.26 -35.39
N LYS A 3 -5.91 25.61 -35.89
CA LYS A 3 -5.24 24.43 -35.27
C LYS A 3 -4.20 24.82 -34.21
N ARG A 4 -4.39 25.93 -33.50
CA ARG A 4 -3.31 26.53 -32.67
C ARG A 4 -3.42 26.37 -31.16
N SER A 5 -4.39 25.61 -30.61
CA SER A 5 -4.64 25.63 -29.16
C SER A 5 -4.19 24.38 -28.37
N LYS A 6 -3.53 23.40 -29.01
CA LYS A 6 -3.10 22.16 -28.29
C LYS A 6 -1.59 22.04 -28.01
N SER A 7 -0.80 23.08 -28.36
CA SER A 7 0.66 22.99 -28.22
C SER A 7 1.19 23.42 -26.87
N TRP A 8 0.46 24.24 -26.11
CA TRP A 8 0.92 24.72 -24.80
C TRP A 8 0.73 23.69 -23.65
N LEU A 9 -0.29 22.82 -23.75
CA LEU A 9 -0.51 21.75 -22.77
C LEU A 9 0.57 20.65 -22.84
N LYS A 10 1.22 20.47 -23.97
CA LYS A 10 2.35 19.52 -24.09
C LYS A 10 3.67 20.01 -23.50
N ARG A 11 3.79 21.32 -23.23
CA ARG A 11 5.05 21.95 -22.79
C ARG A 11 5.20 22.04 -21.28
N SER A 12 4.12 21.84 -20.52
CA SER A 12 4.12 21.98 -19.06
C SER A 12 4.03 20.67 -18.29
N MET A 13 3.93 19.54 -18.97
CA MET A 13 4.12 18.25 -18.30
C MET A 13 5.60 17.87 -18.45
N PRO A 14 6.35 17.69 -17.34
CA PRO A 14 7.67 17.07 -17.45
C PRO A 14 7.47 15.73 -18.16
N ALA A 15 8.13 15.59 -19.31
CA ALA A 15 8.09 14.35 -20.07
C ALA A 15 8.48 13.23 -19.11
N MET A 16 7.62 12.24 -18.93
CA MET A 16 8.01 11.04 -18.20
C MET A 16 9.29 10.51 -18.85
N PRO A 17 10.34 10.27 -18.06
CA PRO A 17 11.62 9.82 -18.61
C PRO A 17 11.34 8.57 -19.45
N THR A 18 11.88 8.57 -20.66
CA THR A 18 11.75 7.43 -21.56
C THR A 18 12.49 6.22 -21.01
N ARG A 19 12.16 5.03 -21.49
CA ARG A 19 12.86 3.80 -21.08
C ARG A 19 14.37 3.89 -21.29
N GLU A 20 14.75 4.56 -22.36
CA GLU A 20 16.14 4.79 -22.73
C GLU A 20 16.84 5.74 -21.75
N GLU A 21 16.23 6.85 -21.38
CA GLU A 21 16.75 7.79 -20.39
C GLU A 21 16.88 7.17 -18.99
N MET A 22 15.98 6.26 -18.62
CA MET A 22 16.08 5.54 -17.34
C MET A 22 17.18 4.46 -17.38
N ALA A 23 17.45 3.86 -18.52
CA ALA A 23 18.51 2.86 -18.69
C ALA A 23 19.92 3.49 -18.68
N GLU A 24 20.06 4.72 -19.14
CA GLU A 24 21.33 5.46 -19.15
C GLU A 24 21.76 5.95 -17.76
N ASN A 25 20.84 6.07 -16.83
CA ASN A 25 21.15 6.53 -15.48
C ASN A 25 21.82 5.40 -14.68
N ARG A 26 23.15 5.51 -14.45
CA ARG A 26 24.00 4.50 -13.77
C ARG A 26 23.47 4.02 -12.43
N TRP A 27 22.71 4.86 -11.72
CA TRP A 27 22.10 4.53 -10.42
C TRP A 27 20.75 3.81 -10.56
N LEU A 28 20.07 4.04 -11.66
CA LEU A 28 18.73 3.46 -11.94
C LEU A 28 18.81 2.20 -12.82
N ALA A 29 19.89 2.05 -13.57
CA ALA A 29 20.09 0.95 -14.52
C ALA A 29 19.81 -0.46 -13.93
N PRO A 30 20.35 -0.86 -12.75
CA PRO A 30 20.09 -2.17 -12.20
C PRO A 30 18.64 -2.35 -11.71
N ILE A 31 17.99 -1.25 -11.35
CA ILE A 31 16.59 -1.23 -10.82
C ILE A 31 15.61 -1.03 -11.98
N ALA A 32 15.96 -0.20 -12.98
CA ALA A 32 15.11 0.11 -14.13
C ALA A 32 14.77 -1.16 -14.92
N HIS A 33 15.73 -2.04 -15.16
CA HIS A 33 15.49 -3.30 -15.87
C HIS A 33 14.46 -4.18 -15.15
N ARG A 34 14.46 -4.22 -13.81
CA ARG A 34 13.46 -4.95 -13.02
C ARG A 34 12.13 -4.21 -12.95
N PHE A 35 12.15 -2.89 -12.79
CA PHE A 35 10.93 -2.06 -12.71
C PHE A 35 10.11 -2.11 -13.99
N LEU A 36 10.79 -2.21 -15.15
CA LEU A 36 10.16 -2.28 -16.47
C LEU A 36 9.71 -3.69 -16.86
N SER A 37 9.94 -4.70 -16.00
CA SER A 37 9.52 -6.06 -16.31
C SER A 37 7.97 -6.13 -16.37
N PRO A 38 7.39 -6.70 -17.46
CA PRO A 38 5.95 -6.78 -17.61
C PRO A 38 5.25 -7.56 -16.49
N GLU A 39 5.99 -8.39 -15.77
CA GLU A 39 5.48 -9.21 -14.67
C GLU A 39 4.99 -8.38 -13.48
N LEU A 40 5.64 -7.23 -13.21
CA LEU A 40 5.28 -6.33 -12.09
C LEU A 40 4.01 -5.52 -12.36
N TRP A 41 3.61 -5.42 -13.63
CA TRP A 41 2.44 -4.66 -14.08
C TRP A 41 1.23 -5.56 -14.36
N ARG A 42 1.42 -6.88 -14.40
CA ARG A 42 0.34 -7.82 -14.69
C ARG A 42 -0.44 -8.18 -13.43
N PHE A 43 -1.75 -8.08 -13.51
CA PHE A 43 -2.68 -8.53 -12.47
C PHE A 43 -2.79 -10.05 -12.52
N THR A 44 -1.95 -10.73 -11.76
CA THR A 44 -1.98 -12.19 -11.68
C THR A 44 -2.51 -12.64 -10.32
N ARG A 45 -2.91 -13.90 -10.26
CA ARG A 45 -3.45 -14.53 -9.05
C ARG A 45 -2.48 -14.47 -7.86
N ARG A 46 -1.17 -14.38 -8.11
CA ARG A 46 -0.14 -14.33 -7.07
C ARG A 46 0.38 -12.92 -6.83
N SER A 47 0.43 -12.07 -7.86
CA SER A 47 0.98 -10.72 -7.73
C SER A 47 0.04 -9.75 -7.01
N VAL A 48 -1.28 -9.92 -7.17
CA VAL A 48 -2.30 -9.06 -6.56
C VAL A 48 -2.29 -9.15 -5.02
N PRO A 49 -2.41 -10.34 -4.40
CA PRO A 49 -2.37 -10.42 -2.94
C PRO A 49 -1.06 -9.95 -2.33
N ARG A 50 0.06 -10.23 -2.98
CA ARG A 50 1.37 -9.75 -2.55
C ARG A 50 1.47 -8.23 -2.63
N GLY A 51 0.98 -7.62 -3.72
CA GLY A 51 0.97 -6.18 -3.89
C GLY A 51 0.17 -5.48 -2.80
N ILE A 52 -1.04 -5.95 -2.50
CA ILE A 52 -1.88 -5.40 -1.42
C ILE A 52 -1.17 -5.53 -0.07
N ALA A 53 -0.65 -6.72 0.24
CA ALA A 53 0.03 -6.96 1.53
C ALA A 53 1.24 -6.04 1.71
N LEU A 54 2.10 -5.92 0.69
CA LEU A 54 3.29 -5.07 0.77
C LEU A 54 2.97 -3.59 0.82
N GLY A 55 1.94 -3.15 0.10
CA GLY A 55 1.48 -1.77 0.16
C GLY A 55 0.93 -1.42 1.54
N LEU A 56 0.12 -2.29 2.15
CA LEU A 56 -0.36 -2.12 3.52
C LEU A 56 0.79 -2.12 4.53
N PHE A 57 1.73 -3.03 4.38
CA PHE A 57 2.91 -3.08 5.24
C PHE A 57 3.71 -1.78 5.18
N ALA A 58 4.04 -1.31 3.97
CA ALA A 58 4.78 -0.08 3.77
C ALA A 58 4.04 1.15 4.31
N ALA A 59 2.71 1.17 4.18
CA ALA A 59 1.85 2.24 4.66
C ALA A 59 1.98 2.48 6.17
N PHE A 60 2.11 1.43 6.95
CA PHE A 60 2.19 1.53 8.41
C PHE A 60 3.63 1.64 8.93
N ILE A 61 4.63 1.15 8.18
CA ILE A 61 6.04 1.22 8.62
C ILE A 61 6.65 2.60 8.38
N VAL A 62 6.35 3.22 7.24
CA VAL A 62 6.95 4.52 6.87
C VAL A 62 5.84 5.50 6.48
N PRO A 63 5.58 6.51 7.31
CA PRO A 63 4.52 7.48 7.04
C PRO A 63 4.85 8.42 5.87
N VAL A 64 6.13 8.60 5.55
CA VAL A 64 6.61 9.45 4.43
C VAL A 64 7.44 8.61 3.47
N GLY A 65 7.14 8.70 2.17
CA GLY A 65 7.83 7.89 1.16
C GLY A 65 7.37 6.44 1.06
N GLN A 66 6.24 6.10 1.67
CA GLN A 66 5.64 4.76 1.69
C GLN A 66 5.45 4.14 0.30
N ILE A 67 5.16 4.97 -0.72
CA ILE A 67 5.02 4.52 -2.11
C ILE A 67 6.35 3.97 -2.64
N CYS A 68 7.47 4.66 -2.34
CA CYS A 68 8.80 4.20 -2.75
C CYS A 68 9.17 2.89 -2.06
N LEU A 69 8.89 2.78 -0.76
CA LEU A 69 9.12 1.55 -0.01
C LEU A 69 8.28 0.40 -0.56
N ALA A 70 6.99 0.62 -0.80
CA ALA A 70 6.09 -0.38 -1.37
C ALA A 70 6.56 -0.86 -2.75
N ALA A 71 6.97 0.08 -3.61
CA ALA A 71 7.52 -0.23 -4.92
C ALA A 71 8.82 -1.03 -4.82
N PHE A 72 9.73 -0.63 -3.92
CA PHE A 72 10.99 -1.34 -3.68
C PHE A 72 10.78 -2.77 -3.19
N LEU A 73 9.88 -2.98 -2.23
CA LEU A 73 9.52 -4.31 -1.71
C LEU A 73 8.79 -5.18 -2.75
N ALA A 74 8.07 -4.57 -3.69
CA ALA A 74 7.39 -5.28 -4.76
C ALA A 74 8.35 -5.92 -5.77
N LEU A 75 9.56 -5.38 -5.95
CA LEU A 75 10.56 -5.86 -6.92
C LEU A 75 11.02 -7.31 -6.64
N PRO A 76 11.56 -7.64 -5.44
CA PRO A 76 12.06 -8.99 -5.16
C PRO A 76 10.92 -10.02 -5.06
N THR A 77 9.73 -9.59 -4.65
CA THR A 77 8.58 -10.47 -4.43
C THR A 77 7.74 -10.71 -5.68
N ARG A 78 8.07 -10.04 -6.80
CA ARG A 78 7.29 -10.03 -8.05
C ARG A 78 5.82 -9.70 -7.81
N ALA A 79 5.58 -8.73 -6.90
CA ALA A 79 4.27 -8.24 -6.58
C ALA A 79 3.82 -7.18 -7.60
N ASN A 80 2.53 -6.88 -7.65
CA ASN A 80 2.01 -5.85 -8.54
C ASN A 80 2.33 -4.46 -7.97
N VAL A 81 3.23 -3.71 -8.63
CA VAL A 81 3.70 -2.39 -8.19
C VAL A 81 2.58 -1.35 -8.13
N PRO A 82 1.75 -1.16 -9.18
CA PRO A 82 0.62 -0.24 -9.10
C PRO A 82 -0.30 -0.51 -7.92
N LEU A 83 -0.56 -1.77 -7.65
CA LEU A 83 -1.47 -2.16 -6.58
C LEU A 83 -0.84 -1.97 -5.20
N SER A 84 0.46 -2.21 -5.06
CA SER A 84 1.17 -1.93 -3.82
C SER A 84 1.22 -0.42 -3.53
N ALA A 85 1.48 0.40 -4.55
CA ALA A 85 1.42 1.84 -4.43
C ALA A 85 0.00 2.34 -4.05
N LEU A 86 -1.04 1.79 -4.68
CA LEU A 86 -2.42 2.15 -4.37
C LEU A 86 -2.80 1.78 -2.93
N ALA A 87 -2.35 0.62 -2.45
CA ALA A 87 -2.65 0.18 -1.08
C ALA A 87 -2.01 1.05 0.00
N THR A 88 -0.94 1.81 -0.31
CA THR A 88 -0.35 2.76 0.65
C THR A 88 -1.26 3.94 0.98
N PHE A 89 -2.21 4.27 0.13
CA PHE A 89 -3.12 5.40 0.37
C PHE A 89 -4.07 5.21 1.55
N ILE A 90 -4.08 4.04 2.20
CA ILE A 90 -4.84 3.82 3.44
C ILE A 90 -4.35 4.74 4.57
N THR A 91 -3.07 5.06 4.59
CA THR A 91 -2.48 6.05 5.49
C THR A 91 -2.14 7.30 4.69
N ASN A 92 -3.05 8.25 4.65
CA ASN A 92 -2.84 9.56 4.05
C ASN A 92 -2.85 10.65 5.15
N PRO A 93 -2.46 11.89 4.87
CA PRO A 93 -2.44 12.96 5.88
C PRO A 93 -3.76 13.16 6.63
N PHE A 94 -4.89 12.90 5.98
CA PHE A 94 -6.22 13.02 6.60
C PHE A 94 -6.55 11.86 7.53
N THR A 95 -6.08 10.65 7.21
CA THR A 95 -6.33 9.45 8.04
C THR A 95 -5.24 9.21 9.07
N LEU A 96 -4.10 9.90 8.94
CA LEU A 96 -2.95 9.72 9.83
C LEU A 96 -3.29 9.95 11.32
N PRO A 97 -4.04 11.01 11.72
CA PRO A 97 -4.41 11.21 13.12
C PRO A 97 -5.23 10.03 13.69
N PHE A 98 -6.14 9.49 12.89
CA PHE A 98 -6.91 8.30 13.26
C PHE A 98 -5.98 7.09 13.49
N TRP A 99 -5.05 6.84 12.56
CA TRP A 99 -4.12 5.72 12.67
C TRP A 99 -3.13 5.86 13.82
N LEU A 100 -2.73 7.08 14.19
CA LEU A 100 -1.92 7.33 15.38
C LEU A 100 -2.62 6.85 16.66
N VAL A 101 -3.91 7.19 16.80
CA VAL A 101 -4.71 6.76 17.95
C VAL A 101 -4.87 5.24 17.97
N VAL A 102 -5.17 4.63 16.83
CA VAL A 102 -5.32 3.17 16.71
C VAL A 102 -3.99 2.47 17.01
N ALA A 103 -2.88 2.98 16.47
CA ALA A 103 -1.56 2.40 16.71
C ALA A 103 -1.15 2.46 18.18
N ASN A 104 -1.34 3.62 18.83
CA ASN A 104 -1.02 3.77 20.25
C ASN A 104 -1.86 2.81 21.10
N ARG A 105 -3.16 2.74 20.90
CA ARG A 105 -4.04 1.80 21.62
C ARG A 105 -3.65 0.34 21.38
N THR A 106 -3.30 0.00 20.14
CA THR A 106 -2.85 -1.36 19.80
C THR A 106 -1.52 -1.68 20.49
N GLY A 107 -0.57 -0.74 20.47
CA GLY A 107 0.71 -0.87 21.16
C GLY A 107 0.54 -1.06 22.67
N ALA A 108 -0.27 -0.20 23.31
CA ALA A 108 -0.57 -0.27 24.73
C ALA A 108 -1.25 -1.60 25.10
N LEU A 109 -2.22 -2.06 24.31
CA LEU A 109 -2.91 -3.33 24.52
C LEU A 109 -1.95 -4.53 24.45
N VAL A 110 -1.07 -4.57 23.45
CA VAL A 110 -0.13 -5.68 23.26
C VAL A 110 0.94 -5.68 24.33
N LEU A 111 1.42 -4.50 24.74
CA LEU A 111 2.40 -4.34 25.82
C LEU A 111 1.77 -4.46 27.21
N LYS A 112 0.45 -4.64 27.30
CA LYS A 112 -0.31 -4.70 28.57
C LYS A 112 -0.07 -3.49 29.48
N LEU A 113 0.15 -2.33 28.86
CA LEU A 113 0.28 -1.09 29.59
C LEU A 113 -1.10 -0.62 30.05
N ASP A 114 -1.18 -0.11 31.29
CA ASP A 114 -2.43 0.40 31.82
C ASP A 114 -2.96 1.57 30.98
N ALA A 115 -4.25 1.51 30.69
CA ALA A 115 -4.94 2.54 29.90
C ALA A 115 -4.80 3.97 30.49
N ALA A 116 -4.49 4.08 31.77
CA ALA A 116 -4.28 5.33 32.47
C ALA A 116 -3.05 6.11 31.98
N THR A 117 -1.93 5.42 31.73
CA THR A 117 -0.69 6.08 31.29
C THR A 117 -0.74 6.47 29.81
N GLY A 118 -1.22 5.57 28.94
CA GLY A 118 -1.32 5.84 27.50
C GLY A 118 -2.46 6.82 27.13
N GLY A 119 -3.55 6.82 27.90
CA GLY A 119 -4.72 7.66 27.64
C GLY A 119 -4.49 9.14 28.02
N ALA A 120 -3.78 9.41 29.11
CA ALA A 120 -3.48 10.77 29.55
C ALA A 120 -2.55 11.48 28.55
N ALA A 121 -1.45 10.84 28.15
CA ALA A 121 -0.52 11.41 27.18
C ALA A 121 -1.18 11.63 25.81
N GLN A 122 -2.12 10.77 25.39
CA GLN A 122 -2.88 10.97 24.15
C GLN A 122 -3.89 12.11 24.24
N ALA A 123 -4.58 12.27 25.36
CA ALA A 123 -5.49 13.38 25.58
C ALA A 123 -4.75 14.71 25.53
N GLU A 124 -3.55 14.77 26.09
CA GLU A 124 -2.69 15.96 26.06
C GLU A 124 -2.12 16.23 24.66
N LEU A 125 -1.71 15.18 23.90
CA LEU A 125 -1.32 15.33 22.50
C LEU A 125 -2.49 15.84 21.64
N ALA A 126 -3.69 15.31 21.85
CA ALA A 126 -4.89 15.74 21.13
C ALA A 126 -5.33 17.16 21.48
N SER A 127 -5.06 17.61 22.73
CA SER A 127 -5.34 18.98 23.19
C SER A 127 -4.28 20.01 22.77
N GLY A 128 -3.21 19.60 22.11
CA GLY A 128 -2.12 20.47 21.67
C GLY A 128 -1.19 20.95 22.80
N ARG A 129 -1.31 20.42 24.00
CA ARG A 129 -0.46 20.77 25.16
C ARG A 129 0.80 19.92 25.21
N TRP A 130 1.58 19.96 24.18
CA TRP A 130 2.86 19.23 24.07
C TRP A 130 3.91 19.70 25.08
N GLN A 131 3.78 20.96 25.54
CA GLN A 131 4.75 21.62 26.40
C GLN A 131 4.68 21.12 27.86
N ASP A 132 3.55 20.53 28.23
CA ASP A 132 3.30 20.01 29.56
C ASP A 132 3.73 18.54 29.71
N LEU A 133 3.95 17.85 28.59
CA LEU A 133 4.46 16.50 28.56
C LEU A 133 5.96 16.49 28.81
N GLY A 134 6.38 15.91 29.93
CA GLY A 134 7.78 15.64 30.17
C GLY A 134 8.41 14.83 29.05
N TRP A 135 9.67 15.09 28.73
CA TRP A 135 10.41 14.45 27.63
C TRP A 135 10.35 12.91 27.64
N PHE A 136 10.37 12.31 28.83
CA PHE A 136 10.24 10.86 29.01
C PHE A 136 8.86 10.33 28.61
N ALA A 137 7.78 11.03 28.94
CA ALA A 137 6.42 10.63 28.55
C ALA A 137 6.20 10.73 27.03
N LEU A 138 6.82 11.70 26.37
CA LEU A 138 6.81 11.80 24.91
C LEU A 138 7.54 10.62 24.25
N LEU A 139 8.71 10.25 24.75
CA LEU A 139 9.48 9.09 24.24
C LEU A 139 8.74 7.77 24.45
N GLU A 140 8.14 7.58 25.62
CA GLU A 140 7.35 6.40 25.93
C GLU A 140 6.14 6.27 24.98
N THR A 141 5.36 7.35 24.85
CA THR A 141 4.20 7.40 23.96
C THR A 141 4.58 7.16 22.50
N ALA A 142 5.68 7.77 22.06
CA ALA A 142 6.20 7.57 20.71
C ALA A 142 6.65 6.12 20.48
N GLY A 143 7.32 5.52 21.46
CA GLY A 143 7.75 4.12 21.41
C GLY A 143 6.58 3.15 21.33
N VAL A 144 5.59 3.33 22.20
CA VAL A 144 4.33 2.53 22.19
C VAL A 144 3.59 2.67 20.88
N THR A 145 3.50 3.89 20.34
CA THR A 145 2.84 4.16 19.06
C THR A 145 3.60 3.52 17.89
N ALA A 146 4.92 3.65 17.87
CA ALA A 146 5.76 3.02 16.85
C ALA A 146 5.63 1.50 16.85
N PHE A 147 5.64 0.90 18.04
CA PHE A 147 5.38 -0.54 18.20
C PHE A 147 3.99 -0.92 17.70
N GLY A 148 2.97 -0.13 18.02
CA GLY A 148 1.62 -0.33 17.52
C GLY A 148 1.52 -0.25 15.99
N PHE A 149 2.25 0.64 15.35
CA PHE A 149 2.35 0.70 13.90
C PHE A 149 2.98 -0.57 13.30
N ILE A 150 3.99 -1.13 13.94
CA ILE A 150 4.59 -2.41 13.50
C ILE A 150 3.56 -3.54 13.60
N VAL A 151 2.82 -3.62 14.70
CA VAL A 151 1.75 -4.63 14.88
C VAL A 151 0.67 -4.45 13.81
N LEU A 152 0.21 -3.23 13.58
CA LEU A 152 -0.76 -2.92 12.53
C LEU A 152 -0.23 -3.26 11.14
N ALA A 153 1.03 -2.98 10.85
CA ALA A 153 1.66 -3.34 9.58
C ALA A 153 1.58 -4.84 9.31
N VAL A 154 1.93 -5.66 10.30
CA VAL A 154 1.89 -7.12 10.18
C VAL A 154 0.46 -7.64 10.06
N VAL A 155 -0.43 -7.20 10.95
CA VAL A 155 -1.83 -7.68 10.99
C VAL A 155 -2.60 -7.28 9.74
N THR A 156 -2.53 -6.00 9.34
CA THR A 156 -3.25 -5.52 8.15
C THR A 156 -2.68 -6.10 6.86
N SER A 157 -1.37 -6.28 6.77
CA SER A 157 -0.70 -6.94 5.65
C SER A 157 -1.15 -8.40 5.51
N ALA A 158 -1.17 -9.16 6.60
CA ALA A 158 -1.64 -10.55 6.63
C ALA A 158 -3.13 -10.63 6.26
N ALA A 159 -3.96 -9.80 6.88
CA ALA A 159 -5.39 -9.73 6.57
C ALA A 159 -5.63 -9.36 5.09
N GLY A 160 -4.95 -8.33 4.59
CA GLY A 160 -5.02 -7.91 3.19
C GLY A 160 -4.60 -9.00 2.22
N TYR A 161 -3.56 -9.75 2.53
CA TYR A 161 -3.15 -10.91 1.75
C TYR A 161 -4.22 -11.99 1.69
N LEU A 162 -4.76 -12.37 2.85
CA LEU A 162 -5.78 -13.41 2.95
C LEU A 162 -7.07 -13.01 2.25
N LEU A 163 -7.58 -11.81 2.52
CA LEU A 163 -8.80 -11.28 1.90
C LEU A 163 -8.69 -11.18 0.39
N SER A 164 -7.60 -10.62 -0.11
CA SER A 164 -7.39 -10.48 -1.55
C SER A 164 -7.21 -11.84 -2.24
N SER A 165 -6.53 -12.78 -1.60
CA SER A 165 -6.40 -14.16 -2.09
C SER A 165 -7.75 -14.87 -2.16
N TRP A 166 -8.59 -14.68 -1.15
CA TRP A 166 -9.92 -15.27 -1.09
C TRP A 166 -10.85 -14.67 -2.14
N ILE A 167 -10.91 -13.33 -2.26
CA ILE A 167 -11.68 -12.62 -3.28
C ILE A 167 -11.29 -13.07 -4.68
N TRP A 168 -9.99 -13.22 -4.93
CA TRP A 168 -9.51 -13.66 -6.24
C TRP A 168 -9.92 -15.09 -6.56
N ARG A 169 -9.81 -16.00 -5.59
CA ARG A 169 -10.27 -17.39 -5.75
C ARG A 169 -11.77 -17.46 -6.06
N TRP A 170 -12.58 -16.67 -5.36
CA TRP A 170 -14.01 -16.62 -5.56
C TRP A 170 -14.39 -16.08 -6.95
N ARG A 171 -13.75 -14.98 -7.39
CA ARG A 171 -13.96 -14.41 -8.74
C ARG A 171 -13.60 -15.40 -9.85
N VAL A 172 -12.44 -16.05 -9.74
CA VAL A 172 -12.01 -17.04 -10.75
C VAL A 172 -12.94 -18.26 -10.76
N GLY A 173 -13.36 -18.73 -9.58
CA GLY A 173 -14.33 -19.83 -9.48
C GLY A 173 -15.66 -19.53 -10.16
N ARG A 174 -16.19 -18.31 -9.96
CA ARG A 174 -17.42 -17.85 -10.62
C ARG A 174 -17.27 -17.79 -12.15
N ARG A 175 -16.17 -17.25 -12.66
CA ARG A 175 -15.90 -17.21 -14.12
C ARG A 175 -15.81 -18.60 -14.74
N ARG A 176 -15.14 -19.55 -14.07
CA ARG A 176 -15.09 -20.94 -14.55
C ARG A 176 -16.48 -21.57 -14.64
N ARG A 177 -17.30 -21.40 -13.62
CA ARG A 177 -18.66 -21.96 -13.61
C ARG A 177 -19.54 -21.36 -14.72
N SER A 178 -19.42 -20.08 -15.02
CA SER A 178 -20.17 -19.43 -16.10
C SER A 178 -19.73 -19.91 -17.49
N LEU A 179 -18.45 -20.20 -17.68
CA LEU A 179 -17.94 -20.72 -18.94
C LEU A 179 -18.36 -22.18 -19.18
N LEU A 180 -18.36 -23.01 -18.13
CA LEU A 180 -18.83 -24.38 -18.22
C LEU A 180 -20.33 -24.41 -18.55
N ARG A 181 -21.16 -23.63 -17.87
CA ARG A 181 -22.60 -23.52 -18.17
C ARG A 181 -22.88 -23.07 -19.62
N ARG A 182 -22.04 -22.19 -20.20
CA ARG A 182 -22.16 -21.77 -21.60
C ARG A 182 -21.77 -22.88 -22.57
N ARG A 183 -20.82 -23.72 -22.19
CA ARG A 183 -20.38 -24.87 -23.01
C ARG A 183 -21.42 -25.97 -23.00
N ASP A 184 -22.03 -26.25 -21.85
CA ASP A 184 -23.05 -27.31 -21.72
C ASP A 184 -24.41 -26.91 -22.34
N GLY A 185 -24.66 -25.60 -22.52
CA GLY A 185 -25.86 -25.07 -23.20
C GLY A 185 -25.66 -24.71 -24.67
N ALA A 186 -24.49 -24.95 -25.26
CA ALA A 186 -24.28 -24.73 -26.68
C ALA A 186 -24.85 -25.93 -27.46
N PRO A 187 -25.70 -25.73 -28.52
CA PRO A 187 -26.16 -26.81 -29.35
C PRO A 187 -24.97 -27.52 -30.03
N ALA A 188 -25.03 -28.81 -30.11
CA ALA A 188 -24.02 -29.61 -30.84
C ALA A 188 -23.87 -29.08 -32.27
N PRO A 189 -22.63 -29.02 -32.81
CA PRO A 189 -22.45 -28.65 -34.21
C PRO A 189 -23.26 -29.61 -35.07
N ALA A 190 -24.09 -29.05 -35.97
CA ALA A 190 -24.80 -29.83 -36.97
C ALA A 190 -23.76 -30.43 -37.91
N GLU A 191 -23.73 -31.76 -38.00
CA GLU A 191 -22.93 -32.52 -38.96
C GLU A 191 -23.43 -32.29 -40.39
#